data_08b7c8ba64338d85f2071a8165f58615
#
_entry.id   08b7c8ba64338d85f2071a8165f58615
#
_cell.length_a   1.000
_cell.length_b   1.000
_cell.length_c   1.000
_cell.angle_alpha   90.00
_cell.angle_beta   90.00
_cell.angle_gamma   90.00
#
_symmetry.space_group_name_H-M   'P 1'
#
loop_
_entity.id
_entity.type
_entity.pdbx_description
1 polymer ?
#
loop_
_entity_poly.entity_id
_entity_poly.type
_entity_poly.pdbx_seq_one_letter_code
_entity_poly.pdbx_strand_id
1 'polypeptide(L)'
;MPEAPAADRLTGAMLLRPSAMSDDARPRPRPLMRRYEAVYLDESGQVAEVNRIAPATPFFEEAFSALARGALVATPQGPVAVEDLLPGDRVDTAESGPEVLLWKGSLTLYPQRRDVSGRPDRLLRMTADALGFQRPMQDLLLGPGAMIWSSRIGAFVAATDLVDGDSVLELTPVAPVAAFHLCLSGGRTLLVNGVALRSYAPDVREAAALPSDLLALFLALFPNEALLPELDTPRRGDLRLKGGIAAA
;
A
#
# COMPACT_ATOMS: atom_id res chain seq x y z
N MET A 1 54.30 -61.70 -48.85
CA MET A 1 53.64 -62.88 -48.25
C MET A 1 54.04 -62.97 -46.78
N PRO A 2 53.23 -63.40 -45.92
CA PRO A 2 51.78 -63.25 -45.70
C PRO A 2 51.57 -62.48 -44.39
N GLU A 3 50.55 -62.19 -43.79
CA GLU A 3 49.16 -62.69 -43.70
C GLU A 3 48.41 -61.77 -42.75
N ALA A 4 47.23 -61.41 -43.05
CA ALA A 4 46.24 -61.03 -42.08
C ALA A 4 45.76 -62.30 -41.33
N PRO A 5 45.04 -62.27 -40.25
CA PRO A 5 43.80 -61.57 -40.11
C PRO A 5 43.35 -61.21 -38.65
N ALA A 6 42.18 -60.74 -38.63
CA ALA A 6 41.06 -60.93 -37.68
C ALA A 6 40.77 -59.76 -36.75
N ALA A 7 39.72 -59.18 -37.09
CA ALA A 7 38.47 -58.86 -36.36
C ALA A 7 38.41 -59.26 -34.88
N ASP A 8 38.03 -58.38 -34.01
CA ASP A 8 36.90 -58.65 -33.15
C ASP A 8 36.34 -57.37 -32.41
N ARG A 9 35.07 -57.25 -32.58
CA ARG A 9 33.99 -56.99 -31.62
C ARG A 9 33.94 -55.64 -30.93
N LEU A 10 33.05 -54.91 -31.48
CA LEU A 10 32.14 -53.95 -30.82
C LEU A 10 31.73 -54.39 -29.43
N THR A 11 32.02 -53.58 -28.47
CA THR A 11 31.24 -53.55 -27.23
C THR A 11 30.69 -52.14 -27.06
N GLY A 12 29.42 -51.99 -27.40
CA GLY A 12 28.67 -50.74 -27.21
C GLY A 12 28.53 -50.47 -25.72
N ALA A 13 29.30 -49.52 -25.23
CA ALA A 13 29.01 -48.88 -23.95
C ALA A 13 27.87 -47.87 -24.18
N MET A 14 26.69 -48.32 -23.80
CA MET A 14 25.48 -47.52 -23.72
C MET A 14 25.72 -46.47 -22.60
N LEU A 15 26.14 -45.28 -22.99
CA LEU A 15 26.19 -44.13 -22.10
C LEU A 15 24.75 -43.79 -21.66
N LEU A 16 24.40 -44.28 -20.46
CA LEU A 16 23.25 -43.78 -19.71
C LEU A 16 23.43 -42.28 -19.55
N ARG A 17 22.68 -41.50 -20.32
CA ARG A 17 22.49 -40.09 -20.07
C ARG A 17 21.89 -39.95 -18.66
N PRO A 18 22.48 -39.17 -17.73
CA PRO A 18 21.80 -38.86 -16.51
C PRO A 18 20.51 -38.13 -16.86
N SER A 19 19.36 -38.72 -16.45
CA SER A 19 18.06 -38.06 -16.50
C SER A 19 18.22 -36.67 -15.96
N ALA A 20 17.75 -35.68 -16.71
CA ALA A 20 17.62 -34.29 -16.25
C ALA A 20 16.85 -34.36 -14.93
N MET A 21 17.56 -34.06 -13.84
CA MET A 21 16.92 -33.77 -12.57
C MET A 21 15.98 -32.60 -12.83
N SER A 22 14.69 -32.85 -12.60
CA SER A 22 13.65 -31.86 -12.68
C SER A 22 14.06 -30.60 -11.89
N ASP A 23 14.04 -29.48 -12.58
CA ASP A 23 14.38 -28.13 -12.10
C ASP A 23 13.36 -27.59 -11.07
N ASP A 24 12.62 -28.49 -10.41
CA ASP A 24 11.49 -28.21 -9.53
C ASP A 24 11.88 -28.10 -8.05
N ALA A 25 13.18 -28.09 -7.75
CA ALA A 25 13.69 -28.05 -6.36
C ALA A 25 14.36 -26.72 -5.97
N ARG A 26 14.13 -25.63 -6.72
CA ARG A 26 14.53 -24.31 -6.20
C ARG A 26 13.53 -23.91 -5.13
N PRO A 27 13.95 -23.74 -3.85
CA PRO A 27 13.04 -23.27 -2.81
C PRO A 27 12.46 -21.95 -3.29
N ARG A 28 11.14 -21.90 -3.45
CA ARG A 28 10.45 -20.64 -3.74
C ARG A 28 10.80 -19.65 -2.63
N PRO A 29 11.30 -18.46 -2.95
CA PRO A 29 11.64 -17.48 -1.94
C PRO A 29 10.40 -17.24 -1.06
N ARG A 30 10.51 -17.50 0.22
CA ARG A 30 9.44 -17.23 1.17
C ARG A 30 9.28 -15.72 1.22
N PRO A 31 8.06 -15.19 1.09
CA PRO A 31 7.83 -13.77 1.21
C PRO A 31 8.30 -13.29 2.60
N LEU A 32 8.93 -12.15 2.64
CA LEU A 32 9.21 -11.49 3.92
C LEU A 32 7.88 -11.24 4.63
N MET A 33 7.89 -11.42 5.96
CA MET A 33 6.71 -11.21 6.78
C MET A 33 6.82 -9.85 7.49
N ARG A 34 5.70 -9.17 7.63
CA ARG A 34 5.58 -7.89 8.33
C ARG A 34 4.44 -7.95 9.33
N ARG A 35 4.58 -7.19 10.41
CA ARG A 35 3.51 -6.95 11.36
C ARG A 35 2.66 -5.78 10.84
N TYR A 36 1.36 -6.03 10.78
CA TYR A 36 0.33 -5.06 10.47
C TYR A 36 -0.55 -4.89 11.69
N GLU A 37 -0.82 -3.66 12.06
CA GLU A 37 -1.62 -3.29 13.20
C GLU A 37 -2.77 -2.42 12.73
N ALA A 38 -3.95 -2.60 13.30
CA ALA A 38 -5.07 -1.72 13.03
C ALA A 38 -5.89 -1.49 14.31
N VAL A 39 -6.40 -0.28 14.43
CA VAL A 39 -7.40 0.14 15.40
C VAL A 39 -8.66 0.49 14.62
N TYR A 40 -9.82 0.05 15.08
CA TYR A 40 -11.08 0.20 14.34
C TYR A 40 -12.27 0.35 15.28
N LEU A 41 -13.38 0.89 14.77
CA LEU A 41 -14.68 0.82 15.46
C LEU A 41 -15.31 -0.55 15.19
N ASP A 42 -15.68 -1.25 16.23
CA ASP A 42 -16.48 -2.46 16.12
C ASP A 42 -17.96 -2.15 15.84
N GLU A 43 -18.79 -3.17 15.67
CA GLU A 43 -20.23 -3.04 15.42
C GLU A 43 -20.99 -2.35 16.57
N SER A 44 -20.44 -2.37 17.78
CA SER A 44 -20.99 -1.67 18.94
C SER A 44 -20.54 -0.20 19.02
N GLY A 45 -19.67 0.25 18.11
CA GLY A 45 -19.07 1.59 18.11
C GLY A 45 -17.95 1.75 19.13
N GLN A 46 -17.40 0.64 19.65
CA GLN A 46 -16.25 0.68 20.55
C GLN A 46 -14.94 0.53 19.76
N VAL A 47 -13.87 1.13 20.30
CA VAL A 47 -12.55 1.02 19.72
C VAL A 47 -11.97 -0.35 20.05
N ALA A 48 -11.59 -1.09 19.02
CA ALA A 48 -10.95 -2.40 19.11
C ALA A 48 -9.64 -2.41 18.32
N GLU A 49 -8.78 -3.39 18.60
CA GLU A 49 -7.48 -3.52 17.98
C GLU A 49 -7.31 -4.91 17.35
N VAL A 50 -6.57 -4.96 16.25
CA VAL A 50 -6.13 -6.19 15.63
C VAL A 50 -4.67 -6.05 15.19
N ASN A 51 -3.89 -7.11 15.39
CA ASN A 51 -2.56 -7.21 14.80
C ASN A 51 -2.38 -8.58 14.13
N ARG A 52 -1.65 -8.60 13.01
CA ARG A 52 -1.35 -9.82 12.27
C ARG A 52 0.05 -9.74 11.69
N ILE A 53 0.65 -10.91 11.52
CA ILE A 53 1.85 -11.07 10.72
C ILE A 53 1.42 -11.61 9.37
N ALA A 54 1.67 -10.84 8.31
CA ALA A 54 1.28 -11.18 6.94
C ALA A 54 2.45 -10.95 5.97
N PRO A 55 2.38 -11.48 4.74
CA PRO A 55 3.42 -11.25 3.75
C PRO A 55 3.61 -9.77 3.44
N ALA A 56 4.87 -9.35 3.34
CA ALA A 56 5.25 -8.01 2.92
C ALA A 56 5.15 -7.92 1.38
N THR A 57 3.95 -7.89 0.87
CA THR A 57 3.65 -7.68 -0.54
C THR A 57 3.06 -6.29 -0.75
N PRO A 58 3.17 -5.70 -1.96
CA PRO A 58 2.57 -4.40 -2.24
C PRO A 58 1.09 -4.34 -1.84
N PHE A 59 0.33 -5.38 -2.13
CA PHE A 59 -1.09 -5.47 -1.78
C PHE A 59 -1.38 -5.26 -0.28
N PHE A 60 -0.59 -5.91 0.60
CA PHE A 60 -0.73 -5.71 2.04
C PHE A 60 -0.12 -4.38 2.49
N GLU A 61 1.04 -4.01 1.97
CA GLU A 61 1.77 -2.83 2.44
C GLU A 61 1.08 -1.52 2.07
N GLU A 62 0.53 -1.40 0.87
CA GLU A 62 -0.19 -0.21 0.41
C GLU A 62 -1.44 0.06 1.24
N ALA A 63 -2.10 -1.00 1.71
CA ALA A 63 -3.26 -0.86 2.59
C ALA A 63 -2.93 -0.21 3.95
N PHE A 64 -1.66 -0.12 4.34
CA PHE A 64 -1.22 0.38 5.65
C PHE A 64 -0.21 1.52 5.58
N SER A 65 0.17 1.99 4.41
CA SER A 65 1.32 2.89 4.26
C SER A 65 1.07 4.08 3.34
N ALA A 66 0.01 4.85 3.58
CA ALA A 66 -0.22 6.07 2.82
C ALA A 66 0.44 7.31 3.44
N LEU A 67 0.35 7.46 4.75
CA LEU A 67 0.78 8.64 5.50
C LEU A 67 1.93 8.26 6.43
N ALA A 68 3.01 9.00 6.44
CA ALA A 68 4.03 8.85 7.46
C ALA A 68 3.64 9.61 8.74
N ARG A 69 4.23 9.22 9.86
CA ARG A 69 4.11 9.91 11.13
C ARG A 69 4.35 11.42 10.96
N GLY A 70 3.50 12.22 11.61
CA GLY A 70 3.53 13.69 11.56
C GLY A 70 2.72 14.31 10.42
N ALA A 71 2.09 13.50 9.54
CA ALA A 71 1.14 14.02 8.56
C ALA A 71 -0.09 14.63 9.26
N LEU A 72 -0.45 15.85 8.92
CA LEU A 72 -1.55 16.58 9.56
C LEU A 72 -2.84 16.40 8.78
N VAL A 73 -3.78 15.68 9.36
CA VAL A 73 -5.12 15.45 8.80
C VAL A 73 -6.06 16.54 9.28
N ALA A 74 -6.80 17.14 8.36
CA ALA A 74 -7.79 18.18 8.68
C ALA A 74 -8.95 17.58 9.49
N THR A 75 -9.34 18.28 10.56
CA THR A 75 -10.51 17.94 11.39
C THR A 75 -11.29 19.21 11.70
N PRO A 76 -12.55 19.10 12.14
CA PRO A 76 -13.35 20.27 12.53
C PRO A 76 -12.75 21.12 13.66
N GLN A 77 -11.83 20.54 14.44
CA GLN A 77 -11.14 21.22 15.55
C GLN A 77 -9.76 21.77 15.16
N GLY A 78 -9.37 21.60 13.88
CA GLY A 78 -8.06 21.93 13.36
C GLY A 78 -7.25 20.67 12.97
N PRO A 79 -6.07 20.86 12.36
CA PRO A 79 -5.25 19.74 11.91
C PRO A 79 -4.74 18.89 13.08
N VAL A 80 -4.84 17.57 12.96
CA VAL A 80 -4.37 16.57 13.94
C VAL A 80 -3.36 15.64 13.28
N ALA A 81 -2.28 15.31 13.99
CA ALA A 81 -1.30 14.36 13.47
C ALA A 81 -1.93 12.95 13.32
N VAL A 82 -1.62 12.28 12.23
CA VAL A 82 -2.24 10.98 11.89
C VAL A 82 -2.07 9.93 12.98
N GLU A 83 -0.94 9.94 13.69
CA GLU A 83 -0.68 9.03 14.82
C GLU A 83 -1.65 9.25 15.99
N ASP A 84 -2.10 10.48 16.21
CA ASP A 84 -2.95 10.87 17.34
C ASP A 84 -4.45 10.66 17.06
N LEU A 85 -4.84 10.47 15.79
CA LEU A 85 -6.22 10.16 15.43
C LEU A 85 -6.63 8.77 15.92
N LEU A 86 -7.86 8.67 16.40
CA LEU A 86 -8.48 7.40 16.81
C LEU A 86 -9.77 7.15 16.01
N PRO A 87 -10.13 5.87 15.75
CA PRO A 87 -11.46 5.55 15.25
C PRO A 87 -12.55 6.16 16.14
N GLY A 88 -13.54 6.80 15.50
CA GLY A 88 -14.54 7.62 16.17
C GLY A 88 -14.30 9.13 16.03
N ASP A 89 -13.06 9.57 15.78
CA ASP A 89 -12.78 10.96 15.47
C ASP A 89 -13.41 11.36 14.13
N ARG A 90 -13.71 12.65 13.99
CA ARG A 90 -14.22 13.22 12.74
C ARG A 90 -13.06 13.88 11.98
N VAL A 91 -12.93 13.53 10.71
CA VAL A 91 -11.95 14.10 9.80
C VAL A 91 -12.67 14.80 8.65
N ASP A 92 -12.15 15.95 8.21
CA ASP A 92 -12.73 16.69 7.10
C ASP A 92 -12.45 15.97 5.77
N THR A 93 -13.48 15.89 4.94
CA THR A 93 -13.40 15.34 3.59
C THR A 93 -13.69 16.39 2.53
N ALA A 94 -13.16 16.19 1.34
CA ALA A 94 -13.36 17.14 0.25
C ALA A 94 -14.80 17.11 -0.31
N GLU A 95 -15.53 16.00 -0.13
CA GLU A 95 -16.85 15.80 -0.74
C GLU A 95 -18.01 16.25 0.16
N SER A 96 -17.99 15.87 1.43
CA SER A 96 -19.17 15.93 2.30
C SER A 96 -18.94 16.59 3.66
N GLY A 97 -17.75 17.14 3.90
CA GLY A 97 -17.39 17.69 5.22
C GLY A 97 -16.92 16.61 6.19
N PRO A 98 -17.13 16.78 7.50
CA PRO A 98 -16.59 15.87 8.50
C PRO A 98 -17.24 14.48 8.48
N GLU A 99 -16.42 13.45 8.32
CA GLU A 99 -16.81 12.03 8.34
C GLU A 99 -16.12 11.31 9.50
N VAL A 100 -16.72 10.20 9.96
CA VAL A 100 -16.16 9.41 11.07
C VAL A 100 -15.04 8.52 10.56
N LEU A 101 -13.91 8.55 11.25
CA LEU A 101 -12.82 7.61 11.04
C LEU A 101 -13.22 6.24 11.58
N LEU A 102 -13.31 5.24 10.72
CA LEU A 102 -13.74 3.89 11.09
C LEU A 102 -12.58 2.97 11.41
N TRP A 103 -11.43 3.19 10.75
CA TRP A 103 -10.28 2.31 10.87
C TRP A 103 -8.99 3.08 10.59
N LYS A 104 -7.97 2.78 11.37
CA LYS A 104 -6.60 3.26 11.18
C LYS A 104 -5.65 2.08 11.20
N GLY A 105 -5.09 1.75 10.05
CA GLY A 105 -4.02 0.76 9.92
C GLY A 105 -2.65 1.39 10.06
N SER A 106 -1.69 0.60 10.52
CA SER A 106 -0.30 1.02 10.64
C SER A 106 0.69 -0.10 10.38
N LEU A 107 1.86 0.27 9.90
CA LEU A 107 3.04 -0.57 9.79
C LEU A 107 4.30 0.26 10.06
N THR A 108 5.41 -0.40 10.32
CA THR A 108 6.71 0.28 10.46
C THR A 108 7.59 0.02 9.25
N LEU A 109 8.08 1.09 8.64
CA LEU A 109 9.09 1.08 7.59
C LEU A 109 10.48 1.12 8.21
N TYR A 110 11.40 0.25 7.76
CA TYR A 110 12.73 0.09 8.34
C TYR A 110 13.84 0.42 7.34
N PRO A 111 14.91 1.11 7.76
CA PRO A 111 15.99 1.53 6.87
C PRO A 111 16.70 0.39 6.14
N GLN A 112 16.80 -0.76 6.79
CA GLN A 112 17.60 -1.90 6.31
C GLN A 112 16.75 -3.00 5.69
N ARG A 113 15.44 -2.85 5.72
CA ARG A 113 14.55 -3.85 5.17
C ARG A 113 14.50 -3.74 3.65
N ARG A 114 14.46 -4.88 3.00
CA ARG A 114 14.30 -5.00 1.57
C ARG A 114 13.12 -5.91 1.26
N ASP A 115 12.36 -5.58 0.22
CA ASP A 115 11.32 -6.44 -0.30
C ASP A 115 11.91 -7.71 -0.98
N VAL A 116 11.04 -8.57 -1.51
CA VAL A 116 11.45 -9.76 -2.25
C VAL A 116 12.26 -9.44 -3.52
N SER A 117 12.18 -8.21 -4.02
CA SER A 117 12.93 -7.71 -5.17
C SER A 117 14.26 -7.05 -4.76
N GLY A 118 14.58 -7.03 -3.46
CA GLY A 118 15.77 -6.39 -2.92
C GLY A 118 15.66 -4.88 -2.77
N ARG A 119 14.47 -4.28 -2.98
CA ARG A 119 14.24 -2.85 -2.83
C ARG A 119 14.08 -2.49 -1.35
N PRO A 120 14.69 -1.37 -0.89
CA PRO A 120 14.49 -0.90 0.48
C PRO A 120 13.05 -0.41 0.70
N ASP A 121 12.62 -0.37 1.97
CA ASP A 121 11.43 0.38 2.35
C ASP A 121 11.62 1.85 1.92
N ARG A 122 10.56 2.46 1.41
CA ARG A 122 10.61 3.79 0.81
C ARG A 122 9.59 4.71 1.44
N LEU A 123 9.95 5.98 1.47
CA LEU A 123 9.08 7.11 1.73
C LEU A 123 9.15 8.07 0.55
N LEU A 124 8.13 8.88 0.41
CA LEU A 124 8.09 9.97 -0.54
C LEU A 124 8.06 11.28 0.25
N ARG A 125 8.94 12.20 -0.04
CA ARG A 125 8.90 13.56 0.47
C ARG A 125 8.34 14.47 -0.60
N MET A 126 7.20 15.03 -0.32
CA MET A 126 6.61 16.10 -1.11
C MET A 126 6.95 17.41 -0.41
N THR A 127 7.70 18.29 -1.08
CA THR A 127 8.08 19.58 -0.52
C THR A 127 6.88 20.53 -0.42
N ALA A 128 6.96 21.51 0.42
CA ALA A 128 5.93 22.56 0.48
C ALA A 128 5.70 23.15 -0.93
N ASP A 129 4.44 23.45 -1.23
CA ASP A 129 3.99 24.01 -2.52
C ASP A 129 4.22 23.13 -3.77
N ALA A 130 4.64 21.87 -3.63
CA ALA A 130 4.91 20.96 -4.76
C ALA A 130 3.72 20.79 -5.72
N LEU A 131 2.48 20.91 -5.24
CA LEU A 131 1.25 20.83 -6.03
C LEU A 131 0.56 22.18 -6.22
N GLY A 132 1.28 23.29 -5.99
CA GLY A 132 0.78 24.65 -6.03
C GLY A 132 0.68 25.26 -4.63
N PHE A 133 0.34 26.54 -4.55
CA PHE A 133 0.36 27.32 -3.33
C PHE A 133 -0.35 26.63 -2.15
N GLN A 134 0.37 26.45 -1.05
CA GLN A 134 -0.04 25.73 0.18
C GLN A 134 -0.46 24.26 -0.03
N ARG A 135 0.10 23.60 -1.05
CA ARG A 135 -0.17 22.18 -1.32
C ARG A 135 1.13 21.40 -1.60
N PRO A 136 1.66 20.73 -0.60
CA PRO A 136 1.30 20.79 0.83
C PRO A 136 1.74 22.13 1.48
N MET A 137 1.12 22.49 2.61
CA MET A 137 1.48 23.69 3.39
C MET A 137 2.88 23.61 4.01
N GLN A 138 3.37 22.41 4.23
CA GLN A 138 4.72 22.09 4.70
C GLN A 138 5.11 20.74 4.12
N ASP A 139 6.38 20.41 4.16
CA ASP A 139 6.86 19.11 3.67
C ASP A 139 5.99 17.96 4.21
N LEU A 140 5.53 17.12 3.31
CA LEU A 140 4.68 15.98 3.61
C LEU A 140 5.42 14.69 3.29
N LEU A 141 5.54 13.80 4.28
CA LEU A 141 6.06 12.46 4.09
C LEU A 141 4.91 11.48 3.85
N LEU A 142 5.03 10.74 2.78
CA LEU A 142 4.05 9.76 2.32
C LEU A 142 4.69 8.38 2.21
N GLY A 143 3.88 7.35 2.43
CA GLY A 143 4.25 5.98 2.11
C GLY A 143 3.85 5.60 0.68
N PRO A 144 4.24 4.41 0.23
CA PRO A 144 3.98 3.94 -1.14
C PRO A 144 2.50 3.73 -1.47
N GLY A 145 1.64 3.54 -0.46
CA GLY A 145 0.20 3.38 -0.64
C GLY A 145 -0.58 4.70 -0.80
N ALA A 146 0.09 5.86 -0.82
CA ALA A 146 -0.59 7.14 -0.94
C ALA A 146 -1.13 7.37 -2.36
N MET A 147 -2.43 7.70 -2.45
CA MET A 147 -3.10 8.09 -3.69
C MET A 147 -3.52 9.55 -3.59
N ILE A 148 -3.03 10.39 -4.49
CA ILE A 148 -3.20 11.84 -4.48
C ILE A 148 -4.13 12.26 -5.61
N TRP A 149 -5.05 13.17 -5.31
CA TRP A 149 -5.90 13.78 -6.33
C TRP A 149 -5.09 14.73 -7.22
N SER A 150 -5.02 14.42 -8.49
CA SER A 150 -4.41 15.27 -9.51
C SER A 150 -5.49 16.06 -10.24
N SER A 151 -5.57 17.37 -10.00
CA SER A 151 -6.49 18.25 -10.71
C SER A 151 -6.20 18.32 -12.22
N ARG A 152 -4.95 18.12 -12.60
CA ARG A 152 -4.52 18.11 -14.01
C ARG A 152 -5.10 16.90 -14.77
N ILE A 153 -5.17 15.74 -14.10
CA ILE A 153 -5.65 14.48 -14.71
C ILE A 153 -7.15 14.28 -14.43
N GLY A 154 -7.66 14.87 -13.34
CA GLY A 154 -9.04 14.65 -12.87
C GLY A 154 -9.23 13.26 -12.24
N ALA A 155 -8.16 12.68 -11.67
CA ALA A 155 -8.17 11.35 -11.07
C ALA A 155 -7.15 11.25 -9.94
N PHE A 156 -7.30 10.21 -9.10
CA PHE A 156 -6.26 9.84 -8.15
C PHE A 156 -5.10 9.18 -8.88
N VAL A 157 -3.88 9.56 -8.52
CA VAL A 157 -2.62 9.01 -9.00
C VAL A 157 -1.79 8.52 -7.81
N ALA A 158 -1.01 7.49 -8.01
CA ALA A 158 -0.08 7.05 -6.98
C ALA A 158 0.96 8.16 -6.70
N ALA A 159 1.26 8.40 -5.43
CA ALA A 159 2.27 9.40 -5.07
C ALA A 159 3.65 9.05 -5.68
N THR A 160 3.91 7.77 -5.88
CA THR A 160 5.12 7.27 -6.57
C THR A 160 5.24 7.74 -8.02
N ASP A 161 4.11 7.96 -8.70
CA ASP A 161 4.09 8.43 -10.09
C ASP A 161 4.36 9.94 -10.21
N LEU A 162 4.37 10.64 -9.08
CA LEU A 162 4.67 12.08 -9.01
C LEU A 162 6.15 12.37 -8.73
N VAL A 163 6.98 11.34 -8.54
CA VAL A 163 8.41 11.53 -8.26
C VAL A 163 9.08 12.20 -9.46
N ASP A 164 9.58 13.41 -9.24
CA ASP A 164 10.24 14.24 -10.26
C ASP A 164 11.73 14.51 -9.93
N GLY A 165 12.18 14.13 -8.74
CA GLY A 165 13.55 14.33 -8.26
C GLY A 165 13.84 15.74 -7.74
N ASP A 166 12.84 16.61 -7.66
CA ASP A 166 12.95 18.01 -7.19
C ASP A 166 11.90 18.32 -6.14
N SER A 167 10.63 18.36 -6.50
CA SER A 167 9.53 18.67 -5.59
C SER A 167 8.93 17.42 -4.93
N VAL A 168 9.03 16.28 -5.57
CA VAL A 168 8.64 14.97 -5.02
C VAL A 168 9.83 14.01 -5.11
N LEU A 169 10.35 13.64 -3.95
CA LEU A 169 11.58 12.86 -3.81
C LEU A 169 11.30 11.49 -3.19
N GLU A 170 11.92 10.46 -3.72
CA GLU A 170 11.95 9.15 -3.06
C GLU A 170 13.08 9.11 -2.03
N LEU A 171 12.77 8.68 -0.80
CA LEU A 171 13.70 8.60 0.30
C LEU A 171 13.72 7.18 0.89
N THR A 172 14.91 6.71 1.25
CA THR A 172 15.05 5.55 2.14
C THR A 172 15.04 6.03 3.59
N PRO A 173 14.18 5.50 4.48
CA PRO A 173 14.19 5.87 5.89
C PRO A 173 15.57 5.67 6.52
N VAL A 174 16.05 6.63 7.31
CA VAL A 174 17.30 6.52 8.08
C VAL A 174 17.07 5.93 9.47
N ALA A 175 15.83 5.90 9.94
CA ALA A 175 15.36 5.29 11.19
C ALA A 175 14.00 4.63 10.94
N PRO A 176 13.52 3.75 11.83
CA PRO A 176 12.16 3.21 11.72
C PRO A 176 11.11 4.33 11.70
N VAL A 177 10.22 4.30 10.73
CA VAL A 177 9.14 5.28 10.55
C VAL A 177 7.81 4.57 10.55
N ALA A 178 6.89 4.99 11.42
CA ALA A 178 5.52 4.53 11.39
C ALA A 178 4.79 5.13 10.18
N ALA A 179 4.13 4.29 9.43
CA ALA A 179 3.24 4.68 8.35
C ALA A 179 1.81 4.23 8.66
N PHE A 180 0.84 4.97 8.14
CA PHE A 180 -0.57 4.81 8.47
C PHE A 180 -1.43 4.87 7.21
N HIS A 181 -2.61 4.26 7.28
CA HIS A 181 -3.68 4.49 6.34
C HIS A 181 -5.00 4.63 7.11
N LEU A 182 -5.88 5.49 6.61
CA LEU A 182 -7.17 5.79 7.25
C LEU A 182 -8.29 5.30 6.35
N CYS A 183 -9.34 4.71 6.96
CA CYS A 183 -10.50 4.25 6.25
C CYS A 183 -11.75 4.93 6.80
N LEU A 184 -12.55 5.48 5.89
CA LEU A 184 -13.85 6.11 6.12
C LEU A 184 -14.92 5.32 5.38
N SER A 185 -16.18 5.52 5.71
CA SER A 185 -17.27 4.90 4.98
C SER A 185 -17.28 5.35 3.51
N GLY A 186 -17.28 4.40 2.58
CA GLY A 186 -17.45 4.66 1.15
C GLY A 186 -16.24 5.28 0.43
N GLY A 187 -15.05 5.23 0.99
CA GLY A 187 -13.83 5.70 0.30
C GLY A 187 -13.87 7.19 -0.02
N ARG A 188 -13.47 8.04 0.91
CA ARG A 188 -13.52 9.51 0.83
C ARG A 188 -12.17 10.11 0.51
N THR A 189 -12.16 11.40 0.18
CA THR A 189 -10.95 12.19 0.00
C THR A 189 -10.62 12.93 1.27
N LEU A 190 -9.52 12.57 1.91
CA LEU A 190 -8.96 13.23 3.08
C LEU A 190 -8.22 14.51 2.68
N LEU A 191 -8.20 15.48 3.56
CA LEU A 191 -7.38 16.68 3.45
C LEU A 191 -6.19 16.55 4.41
N VAL A 192 -4.98 16.37 3.86
CA VAL A 192 -3.75 16.16 4.63
C VAL A 192 -2.71 17.20 4.25
N ASN A 193 -2.28 18.03 5.17
CA ASN A 193 -1.38 19.16 4.90
C ASN A 193 -1.84 20.04 3.71
N GLY A 194 -3.16 20.13 3.46
CA GLY A 194 -3.74 20.83 2.32
C GLY A 194 -3.79 20.04 1.02
N VAL A 195 -3.29 18.81 1.00
CA VAL A 195 -3.33 17.90 -0.15
C VAL A 195 -4.53 16.95 -0.05
N ALA A 196 -5.22 16.73 -1.16
CA ALA A 196 -6.32 15.79 -1.24
C ALA A 196 -5.78 14.36 -1.48
N LEU A 197 -5.96 13.49 -0.49
CA LEU A 197 -5.56 12.07 -0.54
C LEU A 197 -6.77 11.15 -0.43
N ARG A 198 -6.71 10.03 -1.13
CA ARG A 198 -7.73 9.00 -1.02
C ARG A 198 -7.62 8.28 0.32
N SER A 199 -8.73 8.16 1.06
CA SER A 199 -8.80 7.22 2.17
C SER A 199 -8.78 5.80 1.63
N TYR A 200 -8.27 4.86 2.42
CA TYR A 200 -8.25 3.47 2.01
C TYR A 200 -9.68 2.92 1.92
N ALA A 201 -9.92 2.16 0.88
CA ALA A 201 -11.12 1.34 0.73
C ALA A 201 -10.67 0.00 0.16
N PRO A 202 -10.83 -1.10 0.92
CA PRO A 202 -10.45 -2.43 0.44
C PRO A 202 -11.14 -2.76 -0.89
N ASP A 203 -10.37 -3.11 -1.91
CA ASP A 203 -10.93 -3.61 -3.17
C ASP A 203 -11.17 -5.12 -3.04
N VAL A 204 -12.43 -5.48 -2.82
CA VAL A 204 -12.84 -6.89 -2.65
C VAL A 204 -12.57 -7.73 -3.91
N ARG A 205 -12.57 -7.11 -5.10
CA ARG A 205 -12.29 -7.83 -6.36
C ARG A 205 -10.81 -8.14 -6.48
N GLU A 206 -9.95 -7.18 -6.15
CA GLU A 206 -8.52 -7.39 -6.13
C GLU A 206 -8.14 -8.39 -5.03
N ALA A 207 -8.75 -8.26 -3.85
CA ALA A 207 -8.59 -9.20 -2.76
C ALA A 207 -9.01 -10.63 -3.13
N ALA A 208 -10.10 -10.80 -3.90
CA ALA A 208 -10.59 -12.10 -4.34
C ALA A 208 -9.62 -12.84 -5.30
N ALA A 209 -8.65 -12.14 -5.88
CA ALA A 209 -7.58 -12.76 -6.67
C ALA A 209 -6.48 -13.40 -5.80
N LEU A 210 -6.48 -13.14 -4.49
CA LEU A 210 -5.54 -13.75 -3.56
C LEU A 210 -5.86 -15.24 -3.32
N PRO A 211 -4.86 -16.08 -3.01
CA PRO A 211 -5.08 -17.38 -2.41
C PRO A 211 -5.97 -17.26 -1.16
N SER A 212 -6.82 -18.27 -0.92
CA SER A 212 -7.85 -18.24 0.13
C SER A 212 -7.31 -17.96 1.54
N ASP A 213 -6.13 -18.45 1.85
CA ASP A 213 -5.44 -18.22 3.13
C ASP A 213 -4.97 -16.77 3.28
N LEU A 214 -4.46 -16.16 2.21
CA LEU A 214 -4.06 -14.75 2.19
C LEU A 214 -5.27 -13.83 2.19
N LEU A 215 -6.34 -14.17 1.49
CA LEU A 215 -7.61 -13.45 1.53
C LEU A 215 -8.18 -13.42 2.96
N ALA A 216 -8.27 -14.59 3.62
CA ALA A 216 -8.74 -14.67 5.00
C ALA A 216 -7.88 -13.83 5.95
N LEU A 217 -6.55 -13.88 5.77
CA LEU A 217 -5.61 -13.08 6.56
C LEU A 217 -5.79 -11.58 6.33
N PHE A 218 -6.01 -11.17 5.07
CA PHE A 218 -6.25 -9.77 4.70
C PHE A 218 -7.57 -9.27 5.30
N LEU A 219 -8.68 -10.01 5.12
CA LEU A 219 -9.98 -9.64 5.67
C LEU A 219 -9.97 -9.55 7.20
N ALA A 220 -9.18 -10.40 7.88
CA ALA A 220 -9.02 -10.32 9.34
C ALA A 220 -8.36 -9.02 9.83
N LEU A 221 -7.79 -8.20 8.94
CA LEU A 221 -7.27 -6.86 9.24
C LEU A 221 -8.32 -5.76 9.09
N PHE A 222 -9.50 -6.09 8.50
CA PHE A 222 -10.64 -5.21 8.30
C PHE A 222 -11.91 -5.85 8.89
N PRO A 223 -11.98 -6.01 10.22
CA PRO A 223 -13.03 -6.80 10.86
C PRO A 223 -14.40 -6.13 10.92
N ASN A 224 -14.50 -4.84 10.58
CA ASN A 224 -15.78 -4.15 10.50
C ASN A 224 -16.34 -4.24 9.08
N GLU A 225 -17.54 -4.81 8.91
CA GLU A 225 -18.19 -4.96 7.60
C GLU A 225 -18.46 -3.62 6.90
N ALA A 226 -18.65 -2.53 7.65
CA ALA A 226 -18.80 -1.18 7.07
C ALA A 226 -17.53 -0.69 6.33
N LEU A 227 -16.39 -1.36 6.53
CA LEU A 227 -15.15 -1.08 5.82
C LEU A 227 -15.07 -1.80 4.46
N LEU A 228 -15.86 -2.85 4.30
CA LEU A 228 -15.92 -3.62 3.06
C LEU A 228 -17.05 -3.02 2.22
N PRO A 229 -16.75 -2.27 1.15
CA PRO A 229 -17.80 -1.73 0.30
C PRO A 229 -18.62 -2.90 -0.25
N GLU A 230 -19.94 -2.86 -0.07
CA GLU A 230 -20.81 -3.62 -0.94
C GLU A 230 -20.38 -3.35 -2.39
N LEU A 231 -20.43 -4.34 -3.24
CA LEU A 231 -19.96 -4.37 -4.64
C LEU A 231 -20.57 -3.25 -5.52
N ASP A 232 -20.70 -2.06 -4.99
CA ASP A 232 -21.23 -0.90 -5.71
C ASP A 232 -20.06 -0.09 -6.28
N THR A 233 -19.93 -0.19 -7.57
CA THR A 233 -18.97 0.50 -8.41
C THR A 233 -18.99 2.00 -8.10
N PRO A 234 -17.85 2.65 -7.78
CA PRO A 234 -17.83 4.10 -7.73
C PRO A 234 -18.20 4.62 -9.12
N ARG A 235 -19.35 5.27 -9.24
CA ARG A 235 -19.80 5.88 -10.46
C ARG A 235 -18.78 6.92 -10.90
N ARG A 236 -18.23 6.71 -12.05
CA ARG A 236 -17.32 7.59 -12.77
C ARG A 236 -18.05 8.91 -13.07
N GLY A 237 -18.19 9.79 -12.08
CA GLY A 237 -18.94 11.04 -12.26
C GLY A 237 -19.23 11.85 -11.02
N ASP A 238 -19.12 11.27 -9.82
CA ASP A 238 -19.57 11.96 -8.61
C ASP A 238 -18.49 12.82 -7.92
N LEU A 239 -17.27 12.87 -8.45
CA LEU A 239 -16.20 13.74 -7.96
C LEU A 239 -16.22 15.11 -8.63
N ARG A 240 -17.35 15.81 -8.58
CA ARG A 240 -17.34 17.27 -8.67
C ARG A 240 -17.05 17.80 -7.26
N LEU A 241 -15.82 18.15 -7.00
CA LEU A 241 -15.46 18.95 -5.82
C LEU A 241 -16.37 20.17 -5.79
N LYS A 242 -17.40 20.15 -4.94
CA LYS A 242 -18.20 21.33 -4.65
C LYS A 242 -17.34 22.31 -3.89
N GLY A 243 -17.00 23.37 -4.52
CA GLY A 243 -16.29 24.47 -3.89
C GLY A 243 -15.10 24.89 -4.71
N GLY A 244 -15.37 25.76 -5.68
CA GLY A 244 -14.34 26.58 -6.28
C GLY A 244 -13.60 27.35 -5.20
N ILE A 245 -12.37 26.92 -4.93
CA ILE A 245 -11.37 27.92 -4.55
C ILE A 245 -10.94 28.46 -5.91
N ALA A 246 -11.51 29.64 -6.22
CA ALA A 246 -11.16 30.39 -7.40
C ALA A 246 -9.63 30.47 -7.52
N ALA A 247 -9.14 30.10 -8.68
CA ALA A 247 -7.80 30.47 -9.10
C ALA A 247 -7.77 32.00 -9.20
N ALA A 248 -6.95 32.61 -8.38
CA ALA A 248 -6.38 33.92 -8.62
C ALA A 248 -4.89 33.74 -8.81
#